data_3433a6024a8fdf4dbb1e90e442d83193
#
_entry.id   3433a6024a8fdf4dbb1e90e442d83193
#
_cell.length_a   1.000
_cell.length_b   1.000
_cell.length_c   1.000
_cell.angle_alpha   90.00
_cell.angle_beta   90.00
_cell.angle_gamma   90.00
#
_symmetry.space_group_name_H-M   'P 1'
#
loop_
_entity.id
_entity.type
_entity.pdbx_description
1 polymer ?
#
loop_
_entity_poly.entity_id
_entity_poly.type
_entity_poly.pdbx_seq_one_letter_code
_entity_poly.pdbx_strand_id
1 'polypeptide(L)'
;MRRQQLSAPFAGGALRRAWKTPGTDLLRSAPESHRKDGKTKHRVLLNLGRLDQIKNNPSFQSLATRLAELSALKETNNIEDISDAQIFNYGYLAYRRLWEQFDLPKMLTEAMGKAQFDFDKASFLMAIGHLLAPNSKRGTHAQQERYLNLPEVKLQHLYRSLDILERSKERLEANLFQLNRSLFNMKVDIVFFDVTTFHFESVRSDSLRDFGFSKNGKSNEVQVVLGMLIDQTGRPVGYELFPGHTF
;
A
#
# COMPACT_ATOMS: atom_id res chain seq x y z
N MET A 1 31.70 20.59 36.23
CA MET A 1 30.45 20.16 35.61
C MET A 1 30.62 18.74 35.10
N ARG A 2 29.94 17.80 35.72
CA ARG A 2 30.16 16.35 35.54
C ARG A 2 29.40 15.85 34.31
N ARG A 3 30.13 15.25 33.38
CA ARG A 3 29.53 14.40 32.31
C ARG A 3 29.17 13.06 32.96
N GLN A 4 27.88 12.70 32.93
CA GLN A 4 27.43 11.35 33.21
C GLN A 4 27.49 10.54 31.91
N GLN A 5 28.36 9.55 31.90
CA GLN A 5 28.37 8.45 30.93
C GLN A 5 27.19 7.55 31.22
N LEU A 6 26.32 7.38 30.24
CA LEU A 6 25.30 6.32 30.22
C LEU A 6 25.89 5.13 29.48
N SER A 7 26.46 4.20 30.23
CA SER A 7 26.76 2.86 29.75
C SER A 7 25.51 2.00 29.90
N ALA A 8 24.92 1.56 28.80
CA ALA A 8 23.91 0.53 28.81
C ALA A 8 24.58 -0.80 28.47
N PRO A 9 24.48 -1.83 29.30
CA PRO A 9 24.90 -3.17 28.94
C PRO A 9 23.76 -3.86 28.17
N PHE A 10 23.98 -4.18 26.90
CA PHE A 10 23.17 -5.16 26.20
C PHE A 10 23.53 -6.54 26.72
N ALA A 11 22.78 -7.01 27.70
CA ALA A 11 22.80 -8.39 28.12
C ALA A 11 21.88 -9.20 27.23
N GLY A 12 22.43 -10.16 26.48
CA GLY A 12 21.69 -11.16 25.72
C GLY A 12 20.65 -11.83 26.59
N GLY A 13 19.39 -11.51 26.34
CA GLY A 13 18.25 -12.07 27.06
C GLY A 13 18.03 -13.52 26.69
N ALA A 14 18.52 -14.42 27.52
CA ALA A 14 18.19 -15.83 27.44
C ALA A 14 16.66 -16.04 27.37
N LEU A 15 16.23 -16.88 26.45
CA LEU A 15 14.89 -17.47 26.35
C LEU A 15 14.51 -18.09 27.70
N ARG A 16 13.83 -17.34 28.57
CA ARG A 16 13.41 -17.84 29.88
C ARG A 16 12.06 -18.58 29.78
N ARG A 17 12.15 -19.84 30.14
CA ARG A 17 11.20 -20.83 30.67
C ARG A 17 9.71 -20.50 30.60
N ALA A 18 9.00 -21.42 29.97
CA ALA A 18 7.56 -21.54 30.02
C ALA A 18 7.02 -21.67 31.44
N TRP A 19 5.99 -20.90 31.76
CA TRP A 19 5.19 -21.12 32.96
C TRP A 19 4.30 -22.39 32.73
N LYS A 20 4.52 -23.41 33.55
CA LYS A 20 3.65 -24.58 33.58
C LYS A 20 2.43 -24.26 34.44
N THR A 21 1.29 -24.13 33.82
CA THR A 21 0.00 -24.40 34.49
C THR A 21 -0.34 -25.86 34.24
N PRO A 22 -0.75 -26.65 35.28
CA PRO A 22 -1.13 -28.05 35.09
C PRO A 22 -2.35 -28.14 34.17
N GLY A 23 -2.21 -28.84 33.06
CA GLY A 23 -3.33 -29.18 32.17
C GLY A 23 -3.52 -28.37 30.90
N THR A 24 -2.63 -27.42 30.57
CA THR A 24 -2.72 -26.65 29.32
C THR A 24 -1.51 -26.84 28.43
N ASP A 25 -1.75 -27.13 27.16
CA ASP A 25 -0.74 -27.16 26.11
C ASP A 25 0.06 -25.85 26.09
N LEU A 26 1.38 -25.99 26.00
CA LEU A 26 2.33 -24.91 26.08
C LEU A 26 2.04 -23.79 25.04
N LEU A 27 1.53 -22.67 25.52
CA LEU A 27 1.47 -21.43 24.77
C LEU A 27 2.87 -20.82 24.73
N ARG A 28 3.37 -20.50 23.54
CA ARG A 28 4.62 -19.76 23.39
C ARG A 28 4.33 -18.33 23.01
N SER A 29 4.85 -17.43 23.84
CA SER A 29 4.78 -15.97 23.60
C SER A 29 6.16 -15.36 23.81
N ALA A 30 6.43 -14.26 23.13
CA ALA A 30 7.63 -13.45 23.33
C ALA A 30 7.25 -12.25 24.23
N PRO A 31 7.58 -12.27 25.52
CA PRO A 31 7.32 -11.17 26.43
C PRO A 31 8.49 -10.17 26.43
N GLU A 32 8.16 -8.89 26.42
CA GLU A 32 9.07 -7.83 26.73
C GLU A 32 8.87 -7.36 28.17
N SER A 33 9.96 -7.21 28.93
CA SER A 33 9.92 -6.72 30.30
C SER A 33 10.31 -5.24 30.34
N HIS A 34 9.43 -4.39 30.83
CA HIS A 34 9.72 -2.98 31.06
C HIS A 34 9.45 -2.57 32.50
N ARG A 35 10.21 -1.61 33.00
CA ARG A 35 10.05 -1.07 34.36
C ARG A 35 9.18 0.17 34.31
N LYS A 36 8.05 0.16 35.02
CA LYS A 36 7.19 1.32 35.22
C LYS A 36 6.85 1.42 36.71
N ASP A 37 7.05 2.60 37.30
CA ASP A 37 6.75 2.88 38.72
C ASP A 37 7.47 1.92 39.71
N GLY A 38 8.75 1.60 39.41
CA GLY A 38 9.56 0.69 40.25
C GLY A 38 9.16 -0.80 40.13
N LYS A 39 8.08 -1.15 39.43
CA LYS A 39 7.60 -2.52 39.25
C LYS A 39 7.90 -3.01 37.83
N THR A 40 8.38 -4.24 37.71
CA THR A 40 8.56 -4.89 36.39
C THR A 40 7.20 -5.32 35.86
N LYS A 41 6.83 -4.81 34.70
CA LYS A 41 5.63 -5.23 33.94
C LYS A 41 6.08 -5.99 32.70
N HIS A 42 5.29 -7.00 32.32
CA HIS A 42 5.52 -7.79 31.13
C HIS A 42 4.46 -7.45 30.09
N ARG A 43 4.89 -7.14 28.88
CA ARG A 43 4.04 -6.95 27.72
C ARG A 43 4.30 -8.11 26.76
N VAL A 44 3.26 -8.83 26.38
CA VAL A 44 3.36 -9.84 25.32
C VAL A 44 3.44 -9.12 23.98
N LEU A 45 4.59 -9.23 23.30
CA LEU A 45 4.82 -8.63 21.99
C LEU A 45 4.22 -9.48 20.88
N LEU A 46 4.30 -10.81 21.04
CA LEU A 46 3.84 -11.76 20.05
C LEU A 46 3.34 -13.03 20.74
N ASN A 47 2.14 -13.46 20.40
CA ASN A 47 1.60 -14.74 20.79
C ASN A 47 1.67 -15.71 19.61
N LEU A 48 2.51 -16.72 19.71
CA LEU A 48 2.72 -17.71 18.66
C LEU A 48 1.69 -18.84 18.68
N GLY A 49 0.81 -18.88 19.70
CA GLY A 49 -0.20 -19.92 19.85
C GLY A 49 0.34 -21.22 20.46
N ARG A 50 -0.38 -22.31 20.28
CA ARG A 50 -0.08 -23.61 20.87
C ARG A 50 1.09 -24.30 20.18
N LEU A 51 1.96 -24.93 20.94
CA LEU A 51 3.20 -25.54 20.43
C LEU A 51 2.94 -26.70 19.46
N ASP A 52 1.90 -27.47 19.66
CA ASP A 52 1.49 -28.57 18.80
C ASP A 52 1.07 -28.07 17.40
N GLN A 53 0.36 -26.95 17.34
CA GLN A 53 -0.04 -26.32 16.08
C GLN A 53 1.13 -25.69 15.35
N ILE A 54 2.10 -25.13 16.07
CA ILE A 54 3.29 -24.49 15.49
C ILE A 54 4.24 -25.54 14.90
N LYS A 55 4.49 -26.63 15.60
CA LYS A 55 5.46 -27.67 15.19
C LYS A 55 5.13 -28.32 13.85
N ASN A 56 3.86 -28.47 13.54
CA ASN A 56 3.39 -29.16 12.35
C ASN A 56 2.93 -28.23 11.23
N ASN A 57 3.13 -26.92 11.38
CA ASN A 57 2.70 -25.93 10.39
C ASN A 57 3.87 -25.57 9.46
N PRO A 58 3.82 -25.94 8.16
CA PRO A 58 4.90 -25.66 7.19
C PRO A 58 5.21 -24.16 7.04
N SER A 59 4.20 -23.30 7.16
CA SER A 59 4.36 -21.85 7.08
C SER A 59 5.18 -21.30 8.25
N PHE A 60 5.01 -21.88 9.44
CA PHE A 60 5.82 -21.52 10.61
C PHE A 60 7.27 -21.98 10.49
N GLN A 61 7.49 -23.16 9.91
CA GLN A 61 8.85 -23.65 9.64
C GLN A 61 9.57 -22.77 8.63
N SER A 62 8.89 -22.39 7.55
CA SER A 62 9.43 -21.44 6.55
C SER A 62 9.73 -20.08 7.16
N LEU A 63 8.84 -19.56 8.02
CA LEU A 63 9.07 -18.30 8.73
C LEU A 63 10.25 -18.40 9.69
N ALA A 64 10.39 -19.50 10.43
CA ALA A 64 11.50 -19.72 11.36
C ALA A 64 12.85 -19.80 10.60
N THR A 65 12.88 -20.48 9.46
CA THR A 65 14.06 -20.54 8.59
C THR A 65 14.43 -19.14 8.09
N ARG A 66 13.47 -18.37 7.60
CA ARG A 66 13.70 -16.98 7.15
C ARG A 66 14.17 -16.06 8.27
N LEU A 67 13.61 -16.17 9.46
CA LEU A 67 14.06 -15.41 10.62
C LEU A 67 15.48 -15.78 11.06
N ALA A 68 15.85 -17.08 10.96
CA ALA A 68 17.20 -17.54 11.22
C ALA A 68 18.20 -17.00 10.19
N GLU A 69 17.86 -17.04 8.89
CA GLU A 69 18.66 -16.44 7.81
C GLU A 69 18.86 -14.94 8.02
N LEU A 70 17.79 -14.20 8.37
CA LEU A 70 17.86 -12.77 8.67
C LEU A 70 18.68 -12.47 9.94
N SER A 71 18.66 -13.37 10.93
CA SER A 71 19.48 -13.25 12.14
C SER A 71 20.96 -13.48 11.83
N ALA A 72 21.28 -14.45 11.00
CA ALA A 72 22.65 -14.72 10.55
C ALA A 72 23.22 -13.54 9.73
N LEU A 73 22.39 -12.90 8.90
CA LEU A 73 22.76 -11.66 8.19
C LEU A 73 23.08 -10.50 9.13
N LYS A 74 22.44 -10.48 10.32
CA LYS A 74 22.67 -9.45 11.34
C LYS A 74 24.04 -9.57 12.02
N GLU A 75 24.58 -10.76 12.14
CA GLU A 75 25.89 -10.99 12.74
C GLU A 75 27.04 -10.53 11.85
N THR A 76 26.81 -10.40 10.55
CA THR A 76 27.80 -9.96 9.57
C THR A 76 27.85 -8.45 9.33
N ASN A 77 26.83 -7.71 9.77
CA ASN A 77 26.80 -6.25 9.62
C ASN A 77 26.65 -5.59 10.99
N ASN A 78 27.66 -4.89 11.44
CA ASN A 78 27.53 -3.92 12.54
C ASN A 78 26.52 -2.86 12.12
N ILE A 79 25.28 -3.00 12.62
CA ILE A 79 24.21 -2.02 12.37
C ILE A 79 24.43 -0.85 13.35
N GLU A 80 25.51 -0.13 13.21
CA GLU A 80 25.71 1.14 13.92
C GLU A 80 25.15 2.33 13.14
N ASP A 81 24.81 2.15 11.88
CA ASP A 81 24.25 3.23 11.05
C ASP A 81 23.06 2.75 10.22
N ILE A 82 21.87 2.86 10.81
CA ILE A 82 20.60 2.60 10.11
C ILE A 82 20.22 3.80 9.21
N SER A 83 20.95 4.91 9.28
CA SER A 83 20.66 6.12 8.53
C SER A 83 20.72 5.89 7.00
N ASP A 84 21.59 4.99 6.56
CA ASP A 84 21.79 4.65 5.15
C ASP A 84 21.08 3.34 4.72
N ALA A 85 20.30 2.73 5.60
CA ALA A 85 19.58 1.51 5.25
C ALA A 85 18.48 1.82 4.22
N GLN A 86 18.60 1.25 3.03
CA GLN A 86 17.56 1.33 2.01
C GLN A 86 16.34 0.51 2.45
N ILE A 87 15.20 1.18 2.58
CA ILE A 87 13.93 0.51 2.89
C ILE A 87 13.29 0.08 1.57
N PHE A 88 13.18 -1.23 1.36
CA PHE A 88 12.49 -1.79 0.20
C PHE A 88 11.05 -2.17 0.52
N ASN A 89 10.17 -1.90 -0.42
CA ASN A 89 8.78 -2.30 -0.34
C ASN A 89 8.54 -3.57 -1.16
N TYR A 90 8.21 -4.67 -0.48
CA TYR A 90 7.84 -5.95 -1.09
C TYR A 90 6.32 -6.12 -1.26
N GLY A 91 5.51 -5.30 -0.59
CA GLY A 91 4.05 -5.39 -0.62
C GLY A 91 3.46 -5.26 -2.03
N TYR A 92 4.18 -4.58 -2.92
CA TYR A 92 3.76 -4.42 -4.31
C TYR A 92 3.62 -5.75 -5.08
N LEU A 93 4.32 -6.83 -4.67
CA LEU A 93 4.25 -8.13 -5.34
C LEU A 93 2.85 -8.75 -5.28
N ALA A 94 2.12 -8.54 -4.17
CA ALA A 94 0.73 -8.97 -4.08
C ALA A 94 -0.15 -8.23 -5.09
N TYR A 95 0.06 -6.91 -5.23
CA TYR A 95 -0.65 -6.10 -6.22
C TYR A 95 -0.26 -6.46 -7.66
N ARG A 96 1.01 -6.81 -7.89
CA ARG A 96 1.45 -7.27 -9.22
C ARG A 96 0.73 -8.54 -9.63
N ARG A 97 0.58 -9.49 -8.71
CA ARG A 97 -0.17 -10.72 -8.97
C ARG A 97 -1.65 -10.44 -9.28
N LEU A 98 -2.28 -9.55 -8.52
CA LEU A 98 -3.66 -9.13 -8.82
C LEU A 98 -3.75 -8.44 -10.18
N TRP A 99 -2.82 -7.57 -10.50
CA TRP A 99 -2.72 -6.86 -11.77
C TRP A 99 -2.68 -7.82 -12.95
N GLU A 100 -1.93 -8.89 -12.84
CA GLU A 100 -1.84 -9.96 -13.82
C GLU A 100 -3.12 -10.81 -13.89
N GLN A 101 -3.72 -11.13 -12.74
CA GLN A 101 -5.00 -11.86 -12.67
C GLN A 101 -6.17 -11.09 -13.30
N PHE A 102 -6.14 -9.76 -13.21
CA PHE A 102 -7.09 -8.88 -13.87
C PHE A 102 -6.78 -8.64 -15.37
N ASP A 103 -5.79 -9.32 -15.93
CA ASP A 103 -5.35 -9.18 -17.33
C ASP A 103 -5.03 -7.72 -17.72
N LEU A 104 -4.68 -6.89 -16.73
CA LEU A 104 -4.37 -5.47 -16.95
C LEU A 104 -3.19 -5.23 -17.90
N PRO A 105 -2.10 -6.03 -17.88
CA PRO A 105 -1.00 -5.86 -18.83
C PRO A 105 -1.48 -5.96 -20.29
N LYS A 106 -2.38 -6.88 -20.60
CA LYS A 106 -2.95 -7.03 -21.93
C LYS A 106 -3.84 -5.85 -22.29
N MET A 107 -4.77 -5.46 -21.42
CA MET A 107 -5.66 -4.32 -21.63
C MET A 107 -4.88 -3.03 -21.89
N LEU A 108 -3.81 -2.79 -21.12
CA LEU A 108 -2.96 -1.62 -21.25
C LEU A 108 -2.12 -1.68 -22.54
N THR A 109 -1.58 -2.85 -22.89
CA THR A 109 -0.87 -3.02 -24.17
C THR A 109 -1.76 -2.70 -25.36
N GLU A 110 -3.01 -3.15 -25.36
CA GLU A 110 -3.99 -2.82 -26.38
C GLU A 110 -4.36 -1.33 -26.40
N ALA A 111 -4.32 -0.65 -25.24
CA ALA A 111 -4.62 0.77 -25.12
C ALA A 111 -3.44 1.66 -25.53
N MET A 112 -2.21 1.14 -25.48
CA MET A 112 -0.97 1.90 -25.67
C MET A 112 -0.86 2.55 -27.06
N GLY A 113 -1.42 1.91 -28.09
CA GLY A 113 -1.36 2.40 -29.47
C GLY A 113 0.08 2.46 -29.99
N LYS A 114 0.51 3.63 -30.48
CA LYS A 114 1.86 3.85 -31.06
C LYS A 114 2.93 4.26 -30.03
N ALA A 115 2.64 4.23 -28.73
CA ALA A 115 3.61 4.62 -27.72
C ALA A 115 4.80 3.63 -27.66
N GLN A 116 6.03 4.17 -27.56
CA GLN A 116 7.27 3.40 -27.60
C GLN A 116 7.92 3.29 -26.20
N PHE A 117 7.10 3.11 -25.17
CA PHE A 117 7.59 2.89 -23.80
C PHE A 117 6.69 1.85 -23.12
N ASP A 118 7.18 1.26 -22.03
CA ASP A 118 6.43 0.28 -21.30
C ASP A 118 5.28 0.94 -20.49
N PHE A 119 4.12 0.99 -21.13
CA PHE A 119 2.94 1.65 -20.58
C PHE A 119 2.35 0.84 -19.41
N ASP A 120 2.44 -0.50 -19.43
CA ASP A 120 2.03 -1.35 -18.33
C ASP A 120 2.82 -1.03 -17.06
N LYS A 121 4.15 -1.01 -17.15
CA LYS A 121 5.00 -0.67 -16.00
C LYS A 121 4.75 0.72 -15.46
N ALA A 122 4.60 1.70 -16.34
CA ALA A 122 4.33 3.09 -15.92
C ALA A 122 2.99 3.19 -15.19
N SER A 123 1.94 2.55 -15.71
CA SER A 123 0.62 2.51 -15.10
C SER A 123 0.62 1.74 -13.79
N PHE A 124 1.29 0.59 -13.74
CA PHE A 124 1.46 -0.18 -12.52
C PHE A 124 2.18 0.61 -11.43
N LEU A 125 3.33 1.24 -11.77
CA LEU A 125 4.07 2.08 -10.80
C LEU A 125 3.21 3.22 -10.26
N MET A 126 2.39 3.86 -11.10
CA MET A 126 1.48 4.91 -10.65
C MET A 126 0.40 4.38 -9.71
N ALA A 127 -0.17 3.22 -10.02
CA ALA A 127 -1.20 2.59 -9.20
C ALA A 127 -0.67 2.15 -7.83
N ILE A 128 0.44 1.40 -7.79
CA ILE A 128 1.04 0.95 -6.52
C ILE A 128 1.59 2.10 -5.70
N GLY A 129 2.19 3.09 -6.36
CA GLY A 129 2.69 4.30 -5.69
C GLY A 129 1.55 5.06 -5.01
N HIS A 130 0.38 5.13 -5.64
CA HIS A 130 -0.79 5.75 -5.02
C HIS A 130 -1.36 4.92 -3.88
N LEU A 131 -1.42 3.59 -4.03
CA LEU A 131 -1.97 2.69 -3.00
C LEU A 131 -1.08 2.57 -1.76
N LEU A 132 0.24 2.50 -1.95
CA LEU A 132 1.18 2.20 -0.86
C LEU A 132 1.80 3.46 -0.22
N ALA A 133 1.99 4.51 -1.02
CA ALA A 133 2.59 5.78 -0.57
C ALA A 133 2.08 6.92 -1.46
N PRO A 134 0.84 7.41 -1.24
CA PRO A 134 0.23 8.46 -2.07
C PRO A 134 1.14 9.67 -2.23
N ASN A 135 1.47 10.00 -3.49
CA ASN A 135 2.38 11.08 -3.81
C ASN A 135 2.10 11.65 -5.22
N SER A 136 2.71 12.80 -5.54
CA SER A 136 2.74 13.32 -6.90
C SER A 136 3.47 12.36 -7.85
N LYS A 137 3.26 12.48 -9.16
CA LYS A 137 3.98 11.65 -10.15
C LYS A 137 5.50 11.81 -10.04
N ARG A 138 5.96 13.03 -9.72
CA ARG A 138 7.37 13.31 -9.44
C ARG A 138 7.85 12.58 -8.17
N GLY A 139 7.05 12.60 -7.10
CA GLY A 139 7.36 11.87 -5.88
C GLY A 139 7.34 10.35 -6.08
N THR A 140 6.35 9.82 -6.81
CA THR A 140 6.31 8.39 -7.20
C THR A 140 7.56 7.99 -7.97
N HIS A 141 7.99 8.81 -8.95
CA HIS A 141 9.22 8.58 -9.70
C HIS A 141 10.46 8.57 -8.80
N ALA A 142 10.60 9.54 -7.90
CA ALA A 142 11.73 9.62 -6.98
C ALA A 142 11.80 8.44 -5.98
N GLN A 143 10.67 7.80 -5.69
CA GLN A 143 10.58 6.70 -4.74
C GLN A 143 10.56 5.31 -5.40
N GLN A 144 10.63 5.23 -6.73
CA GLN A 144 10.47 3.95 -7.44
C GLN A 144 11.56 2.92 -7.08
N GLU A 145 12.76 3.36 -6.73
CA GLU A 145 13.86 2.50 -6.29
C GLU A 145 13.55 1.70 -5.02
N ARG A 146 12.53 2.12 -4.25
CA ARG A 146 12.05 1.37 -3.08
C ARG A 146 11.32 0.08 -3.45
N TYR A 147 10.90 -0.07 -4.70
CA TYR A 147 10.25 -1.28 -5.19
C TYR A 147 11.31 -2.20 -5.79
N LEU A 148 11.76 -3.16 -5.00
CA LEU A 148 12.84 -4.07 -5.39
C LEU A 148 12.48 -4.83 -6.69
N ASN A 149 13.42 -4.86 -7.63
CA ASN A 149 13.28 -5.51 -8.94
C ASN A 149 12.18 -4.92 -9.85
N LEU A 150 11.62 -3.76 -9.52
CA LEU A 150 10.79 -3.05 -10.47
C LEU A 150 11.71 -2.26 -11.42
N PRO A 151 11.67 -2.50 -12.74
CA PRO A 151 12.50 -1.76 -13.68
C PRO A 151 12.20 -0.27 -13.65
N GLU A 152 13.23 0.55 -13.81
CA GLU A 152 13.11 2.00 -13.80
C GLU A 152 12.16 2.52 -14.89
N VAL A 153 11.30 3.44 -14.50
CA VAL A 153 10.36 4.14 -15.38
C VAL A 153 10.72 5.63 -15.41
N LYS A 154 10.93 6.19 -16.59
CA LYS A 154 11.25 7.64 -16.73
C LYS A 154 10.05 8.51 -16.34
N LEU A 155 10.30 9.63 -15.69
CA LEU A 155 9.26 10.58 -15.27
C LEU A 155 8.32 10.99 -16.41
N GLN A 156 8.89 11.27 -17.59
CA GLN A 156 8.09 11.61 -18.77
C GLN A 156 7.11 10.50 -19.20
N HIS A 157 7.45 9.22 -18.94
CA HIS A 157 6.55 8.09 -19.26
C HIS A 157 5.37 8.08 -18.32
N LEU A 158 5.52 8.45 -17.03
CA LEU A 158 4.40 8.59 -16.11
C LEU A 158 3.41 9.65 -16.60
N TYR A 159 3.88 10.82 -17.03
CA TYR A 159 3.00 11.86 -17.55
C TYR A 159 2.32 11.46 -18.86
N ARG A 160 3.07 10.90 -19.83
CA ARG A 160 2.50 10.41 -21.08
C ARG A 160 1.48 9.29 -20.88
N SER A 161 1.65 8.48 -19.82
CA SER A 161 0.68 7.45 -19.47
C SER A 161 -0.65 8.02 -19.05
N LEU A 162 -0.70 9.21 -18.42
CA LEU A 162 -1.96 9.85 -18.06
C LEU A 162 -2.80 10.19 -19.30
N ASP A 163 -2.17 10.69 -20.37
CA ASP A 163 -2.86 11.01 -21.63
C ASP A 163 -3.42 9.75 -22.31
N ILE A 164 -2.71 8.61 -22.16
CA ILE A 164 -3.19 7.33 -22.73
C ILE A 164 -4.34 6.78 -21.87
N LEU A 165 -4.20 6.84 -20.55
CA LEU A 165 -5.25 6.39 -19.62
C LEU A 165 -6.55 7.17 -19.85
N GLU A 166 -6.44 8.48 -19.96
CA GLU A 166 -7.59 9.36 -20.22
C GLU A 166 -8.32 8.96 -21.53
N ARG A 167 -7.61 8.86 -22.63
CA ARG A 167 -8.18 8.46 -23.92
C ARG A 167 -8.75 7.06 -23.94
N SER A 168 -8.28 6.19 -23.06
CA SER A 168 -8.68 4.78 -22.98
C SER A 168 -9.67 4.51 -21.85
N LYS A 169 -10.07 5.53 -21.09
CA LYS A 169 -10.89 5.43 -19.88
C LYS A 169 -12.11 4.51 -20.10
N GLU A 170 -12.96 4.87 -21.03
CA GLU A 170 -14.23 4.14 -21.28
C GLU A 170 -13.99 2.66 -21.59
N ARG A 171 -12.99 2.36 -22.42
CA ARG A 171 -12.66 0.99 -22.78
C ARG A 171 -12.10 0.20 -21.60
N LEU A 172 -11.22 0.82 -20.82
CA LEU A 172 -10.64 0.19 -19.63
C LEU A 172 -11.71 -0.06 -18.57
N GLU A 173 -12.60 0.90 -18.33
CA GLU A 173 -13.73 0.75 -17.39
C GLU A 173 -14.67 -0.37 -17.84
N ALA A 174 -15.05 -0.40 -19.11
CA ALA A 174 -15.91 -1.46 -19.64
C ALA A 174 -15.29 -2.85 -19.49
N ASN A 175 -14.00 -3.00 -19.79
CA ASN A 175 -13.29 -4.27 -19.65
C ASN A 175 -13.18 -4.68 -18.17
N LEU A 176 -12.82 -3.75 -17.28
CA LEU A 176 -12.76 -4.01 -15.84
C LEU A 176 -14.12 -4.36 -15.27
N PHE A 177 -15.18 -3.70 -15.72
CA PHE A 177 -16.54 -4.04 -15.32
C PHE A 177 -16.92 -5.47 -15.71
N GLN A 178 -16.66 -5.88 -16.97
CA GLN A 178 -16.93 -7.24 -17.43
C GLN A 178 -16.11 -8.27 -16.65
N LEU A 179 -14.85 -7.97 -16.37
CA LEU A 179 -14.00 -8.85 -15.62
C LEU A 179 -14.48 -9.02 -14.17
N ASN A 180 -14.83 -7.92 -13.50
CA ASN A 180 -15.39 -7.94 -12.15
C ASN A 180 -16.71 -8.71 -12.10
N ARG A 181 -17.55 -8.54 -13.11
CA ARG A 181 -18.81 -9.28 -13.25
C ARG A 181 -18.58 -10.79 -13.35
N SER A 182 -17.56 -11.21 -14.10
CA SER A 182 -17.17 -12.60 -14.28
C SER A 182 -16.50 -13.19 -13.04
N LEU A 183 -15.46 -12.54 -12.52
CA LEU A 183 -14.65 -13.07 -11.43
C LEU A 183 -15.36 -13.08 -10.07
N PHE A 184 -16.18 -12.07 -9.80
CA PHE A 184 -16.85 -11.92 -8.50
C PHE A 184 -18.34 -12.22 -8.57
N ASN A 185 -18.83 -12.76 -9.71
CA ASN A 185 -20.26 -13.01 -9.93
C ASN A 185 -21.12 -11.77 -9.58
N MET A 186 -20.59 -10.59 -9.94
CA MET A 186 -21.15 -9.30 -9.56
C MET A 186 -22.51 -9.12 -10.26
N LYS A 187 -23.56 -9.02 -9.48
CA LYS A 187 -24.90 -8.64 -9.94
C LYS A 187 -25.07 -7.15 -9.71
N VAL A 188 -25.34 -6.40 -10.76
CA VAL A 188 -25.56 -4.96 -10.66
C VAL A 188 -27.06 -4.72 -10.87
N ASP A 189 -27.83 -4.97 -9.82
CA ASP A 189 -29.28 -4.73 -9.81
C ASP A 189 -29.59 -3.30 -9.34
N ILE A 190 -28.72 -2.74 -8.50
CA ILE A 190 -28.85 -1.39 -7.96
C ILE A 190 -27.46 -0.73 -8.01
N VAL A 191 -27.42 0.51 -8.45
CA VAL A 191 -26.22 1.36 -8.47
C VAL A 191 -26.49 2.59 -7.65
N PHE A 192 -25.56 2.92 -6.76
CA PHE A 192 -25.56 4.17 -6.01
C PHE A 192 -24.65 5.17 -6.70
N PHE A 193 -25.12 6.42 -6.77
CA PHE A 193 -24.32 7.52 -7.29
C PHE A 193 -23.86 8.37 -6.12
N ASP A 194 -22.55 8.43 -5.90
CA ASP A 194 -21.93 9.27 -4.88
C ASP A 194 -21.18 10.42 -5.53
N VAL A 195 -21.29 11.60 -4.91
CA VAL A 195 -20.69 12.83 -5.42
C VAL A 195 -19.70 13.38 -4.41
N THR A 196 -18.44 13.49 -4.84
CA THR A 196 -17.34 14.02 -4.05
C THR A 196 -16.70 15.22 -4.76
N THR A 197 -16.37 16.27 -4.00
CA THR A 197 -15.72 17.46 -4.53
C THR A 197 -14.24 17.47 -4.18
N PHE A 198 -13.38 17.65 -5.19
CA PHE A 198 -11.94 17.88 -5.01
C PHE A 198 -11.63 19.36 -5.16
N HIS A 199 -11.01 19.93 -4.14
CA HIS A 199 -10.55 21.33 -4.15
C HIS A 199 -9.07 21.39 -4.53
N PHE A 200 -8.72 22.45 -5.26
CA PHE A 200 -7.34 22.72 -5.66
C PHE A 200 -6.91 24.06 -5.05
N GLU A 201 -5.73 24.11 -4.49
CA GLU A 201 -5.10 25.37 -4.03
C GLU A 201 -4.71 26.23 -5.24
N SER A 202 -5.68 26.62 -6.03
CA SER A 202 -5.53 27.42 -7.25
C SER A 202 -6.75 28.29 -7.42
N VAL A 203 -6.54 29.49 -7.95
CA VAL A 203 -7.61 30.43 -8.33
C VAL A 203 -7.84 30.48 -9.84
N ARG A 204 -7.13 29.64 -10.62
CA ARG A 204 -7.28 29.57 -12.06
C ARG A 204 -8.26 28.49 -12.46
N SER A 205 -9.38 28.91 -13.04
CA SER A 205 -10.33 28.00 -13.68
C SER A 205 -9.83 27.53 -15.05
N ASP A 206 -10.32 26.36 -15.47
CA ASP A 206 -10.18 25.82 -16.82
C ASP A 206 -11.50 25.12 -17.20
N SER A 207 -11.49 24.26 -18.22
CA SER A 207 -12.69 23.57 -18.68
C SER A 207 -13.29 22.62 -17.66
N LEU A 208 -12.53 22.17 -16.67
CA LEU A 208 -12.95 21.21 -15.65
C LEU A 208 -12.87 21.82 -14.25
N ARG A 209 -11.78 22.51 -13.94
CA ARG A 209 -11.60 23.18 -12.65
C ARG A 209 -12.31 24.51 -12.65
N ASP A 210 -13.32 24.68 -11.84
CA ASP A 210 -14.07 25.92 -11.74
C ASP A 210 -14.53 26.18 -10.30
N PHE A 211 -14.92 27.41 -10.02
CA PHE A 211 -15.52 27.76 -8.76
C PHE A 211 -16.92 27.15 -8.66
N GLY A 212 -17.28 26.67 -7.48
CA GLY A 212 -18.58 26.06 -7.26
C GLY A 212 -18.99 26.11 -5.80
N PHE A 213 -20.15 25.55 -5.52
CA PHE A 213 -20.65 25.47 -4.15
C PHE A 213 -19.75 24.56 -3.30
N SER A 214 -19.23 25.12 -2.22
CA SER A 214 -18.37 24.37 -1.29
C SER A 214 -19.10 24.20 0.06
N LYS A 215 -19.45 22.96 0.40
CA LYS A 215 -19.98 22.61 1.73
C LYS A 215 -19.01 22.93 2.88
N ASN A 216 -17.72 23.03 2.56
CA ASN A 216 -16.63 23.27 3.52
C ASN A 216 -16.22 24.76 3.60
N GLY A 217 -16.97 25.67 2.98
CA GLY A 217 -16.68 27.10 3.01
C GLY A 217 -15.48 27.56 2.14
N LYS A 218 -14.96 26.69 1.28
CA LYS A 218 -13.81 26.96 0.41
C LYS A 218 -14.24 27.59 -0.92
N SER A 219 -14.96 28.69 -0.87
CA SER A 219 -15.50 29.37 -2.05
C SER A 219 -14.43 30.05 -2.93
N ASN A 220 -13.22 30.23 -2.41
CA ASN A 220 -12.09 30.87 -3.10
C ASN A 220 -11.16 29.90 -3.81
N GLU A 221 -11.44 28.61 -3.78
CA GLU A 221 -10.65 27.56 -4.45
C GLU A 221 -11.46 26.98 -5.61
N VAL A 222 -10.77 26.71 -6.74
CA VAL A 222 -11.41 25.97 -7.82
C VAL A 222 -11.56 24.50 -7.43
N GLN A 223 -12.62 23.88 -7.91
CA GLN A 223 -12.96 22.51 -7.59
C GLN A 223 -13.28 21.69 -8.85
N VAL A 224 -13.29 20.39 -8.69
CA VAL A 224 -13.78 19.40 -9.67
C VAL A 224 -14.72 18.47 -8.94
N VAL A 225 -15.82 18.11 -9.55
CA VAL A 225 -16.78 17.18 -8.98
C VAL A 225 -16.57 15.79 -9.57
N LEU A 226 -16.39 14.80 -8.71
CA LEU A 226 -16.34 13.39 -9.07
C LEU A 226 -17.70 12.75 -8.78
N GLY A 227 -18.35 12.24 -9.78
CA GLY A 227 -19.48 11.32 -9.64
C GLY A 227 -18.99 9.90 -9.73
N MET A 228 -19.22 9.07 -8.72
CA MET A 228 -18.83 7.68 -8.67
C MET A 228 -20.05 6.79 -8.64
N LEU A 229 -20.08 5.78 -9.52
CA LEU A 229 -21.09 4.72 -9.50
C LEU A 229 -20.53 3.55 -8.69
N ILE A 230 -21.27 3.12 -7.68
CA ILE A 230 -20.92 1.97 -6.84
C ILE A 230 -22.07 0.96 -6.81
N ASP A 231 -21.75 -0.32 -6.73
CA ASP A 231 -22.75 -1.36 -6.54
C ASP A 231 -23.24 -1.42 -5.07
N GLN A 232 -24.22 -2.27 -4.82
CA GLN A 232 -24.79 -2.48 -3.47
C GLN A 232 -23.78 -2.99 -2.44
N THR A 233 -22.59 -3.45 -2.84
CA THR A 233 -21.52 -3.90 -1.97
C THR A 233 -20.41 -2.85 -1.79
N GLY A 234 -20.59 -1.65 -2.37
CA GLY A 234 -19.63 -0.55 -2.32
C GLY A 234 -18.49 -0.67 -3.33
N ARG A 235 -18.57 -1.55 -4.33
CA ARG A 235 -17.53 -1.68 -5.37
C ARG A 235 -17.75 -0.63 -6.45
N PRO A 236 -16.69 0.07 -6.87
CA PRO A 236 -16.81 1.03 -7.96
C PRO A 236 -17.12 0.34 -9.28
N VAL A 237 -18.10 0.87 -9.99
CA VAL A 237 -18.56 0.42 -11.29
C VAL A 237 -18.03 1.32 -12.41
N GLY A 238 -17.97 2.62 -12.13
CA GLY A 238 -17.48 3.63 -13.04
C GLY A 238 -17.46 4.99 -12.37
N TYR A 239 -16.88 5.99 -13.03
CA TYR A 239 -16.85 7.35 -12.53
C TYR A 239 -16.91 8.37 -13.68
N GLU A 240 -17.36 9.57 -13.36
CA GLU A 240 -17.29 10.72 -14.25
C GLU A 240 -16.84 11.96 -13.50
N LEU A 241 -16.11 12.83 -14.21
CA LEU A 241 -15.66 14.12 -13.70
C LEU A 241 -16.50 15.23 -14.32
N PHE A 242 -16.99 16.11 -13.48
CA PHE A 242 -17.81 17.24 -13.87
C PHE A 242 -17.10 18.55 -13.51
N PRO A 243 -17.33 19.64 -14.28
CA PRO A 243 -16.86 20.96 -13.90
C PRO A 243 -17.28 21.35 -12.49
N GLY A 244 -16.44 22.13 -11.83
CA GLY A 244 -16.64 22.53 -10.46
C GLY A 244 -17.95 23.25 -10.15
N HIS A 245 -18.56 23.87 -11.14
CA HIS A 245 -19.84 24.61 -11.04
C HIS A 245 -21.08 23.74 -11.29
N THR A 246 -20.92 22.41 -11.54
CA THR A 246 -22.03 21.56 -12.01
C THR A 246 -23.13 21.33 -10.95
N PHE A 247 -22.86 21.49 -9.65
CA PHE A 247 -23.80 21.25 -8.57
C PHE A 247 -23.80 22.40 -7.56
#